data_5d2a4305cbf099722b149fea9c46dcf3
#
_entry.id   5d2a4305cbf099722b149fea9c46dcf3
#
_cell.length_a   1.000
_cell.length_b   1.000
_cell.length_c   1.000
_cell.angle_alpha   90.00
_cell.angle_beta   90.00
_cell.angle_gamma   90.00
#
_symmetry.space_group_name_H-M   'P 1'
#
loop_
_entity.id
_entity.type
_entity.pdbx_description
1 polymer ?
#
loop_
_entity_poly.entity_id
_entity_poly.type
_entity_poly.pdbx_seq_one_letter_code
_entity_poly.pdbx_strand_id
1 'polypeptide(L)'
;MVAVSLYILALVMDIRVIKKLHELIKTERTGPPKELCIKLGISERTVYNYISFMKNELNAPIKYSSDKGTYCYHGNCELRFDGAIDEIV
;
A
#
# COMPACT_ATOMS: atom_id res chain seq x y z
N MET A 1 -12.49 -13.41 -15.85
CA MET A 1 -12.10 -12.03 -16.15
C MET A 1 -11.53 -11.30 -14.95
N VAL A 2 -11.92 -11.70 -13.73
CA VAL A 2 -11.40 -11.08 -12.52
C VAL A 2 -9.87 -11.24 -12.44
N ALA A 3 -9.35 -12.40 -12.82
CA ALA A 3 -7.91 -12.65 -12.78
C ALA A 3 -7.13 -11.74 -13.73
N VAL A 4 -7.69 -11.43 -14.89
CA VAL A 4 -7.06 -10.55 -15.86
C VAL A 4 -7.02 -9.13 -15.32
N SER A 5 -8.09 -8.70 -14.68
CA SER A 5 -8.17 -7.37 -14.08
C SER A 5 -7.13 -7.19 -12.98
N LEU A 6 -6.97 -8.20 -12.13
CA LEU A 6 -5.97 -8.17 -11.07
C LEU A 6 -4.55 -8.15 -11.64
N TYR A 7 -4.33 -8.90 -12.69
CA TYR A 7 -3.03 -8.93 -13.35
C TYR A 7 -2.65 -7.56 -13.92
N ILE A 8 -3.62 -6.89 -14.54
CA ILE A 8 -3.40 -5.55 -15.09
C ILE A 8 -3.09 -4.56 -13.98
N LEU A 9 -3.82 -4.63 -12.86
CA LEU A 9 -3.57 -3.78 -11.71
C LEU A 9 -2.16 -3.99 -11.16
N ALA A 10 -1.73 -5.24 -11.08
CA ALA A 10 -0.39 -5.56 -10.59
C ALA A 10 0.69 -5.01 -11.51
N LEU A 11 0.45 -4.99 -12.81
CA LEU A 11 1.39 -4.43 -13.77
C LEU A 11 1.47 -2.91 -13.70
N VAL A 12 0.37 -2.26 -13.33
CA VAL A 12 0.30 -0.80 -13.21
C VAL A 12 0.89 -0.32 -11.89
N MET A 13 0.80 -1.14 -10.85
CA MET A 13 1.29 -0.77 -9.52
C MET A 13 2.80 -0.84 -9.44
N ASP A 14 3.41 0.25 -8.97
CA ASP A 14 4.85 0.33 -8.80
C ASP A 14 5.23 -0.25 -7.43
N ILE A 15 6.03 -1.31 -7.44
CA ILE A 15 6.47 -1.97 -6.21
C ILE A 15 7.23 -1.01 -5.30
N ARG A 16 7.94 -0.03 -5.86
CA ARG A 16 8.68 0.94 -5.05
C ARG A 16 7.74 1.82 -4.25
N VAL A 17 6.59 2.17 -4.83
CA VAL A 17 5.57 2.94 -4.11
C VAL A 17 4.96 2.08 -3.00
N ILE A 18 4.70 0.81 -3.29
CA ILE A 18 4.16 -0.11 -2.29
C ILE A 18 5.12 -0.26 -1.12
N LYS A 19 6.42 -0.42 -1.39
CA LYS A 19 7.42 -0.56 -0.33
C LYS A 19 7.51 0.71 0.52
N LYS A 20 7.51 1.86 -0.12
CA LYS A 20 7.56 3.14 0.59
C LYS A 20 6.31 3.34 1.43
N LEU A 21 5.15 3.03 0.85
CA LEU A 21 3.87 3.14 1.55
C LEU A 21 3.84 2.20 2.75
N HIS A 22 4.31 0.96 2.58
CA HIS A 22 4.41 0.00 3.67
C HIS A 22 5.23 0.55 4.83
N GLU A 23 6.41 1.11 4.54
CA GLU A 23 7.27 1.68 5.59
C GLU A 23 6.59 2.85 6.29
N LEU A 24 5.93 3.72 5.54
CA LEU A 24 5.22 4.85 6.14
C LEU A 24 4.07 4.40 7.02
N ILE A 25 3.33 3.38 6.59
CA ILE A 25 2.22 2.85 7.39
C ILE A 25 2.76 2.16 8.64
N LYS A 26 3.81 1.37 8.48
CA LYS A 26 4.42 0.62 9.59
C LYS A 26 4.94 1.57 10.67
N THR A 27 5.54 2.68 10.27
CA THR A 27 6.08 3.65 11.20
C THR A 27 5.08 4.74 11.60
N GLU A 28 3.85 4.63 11.09
CA GLU A 28 2.77 5.58 11.37
C GLU A 28 3.15 7.02 11.01
N ARG A 29 3.76 7.18 9.83
CA ARG A 29 4.22 8.47 9.33
C ARG A 29 3.61 8.87 8.00
N THR A 30 2.45 8.27 7.66
CA THR A 30 1.79 8.65 6.40
C THR A 30 1.17 10.04 6.48
N GLY A 31 0.64 10.39 7.66
CA GLY A 31 -0.21 11.56 7.79
C GLY A 31 -1.56 11.33 7.12
N PRO A 32 -2.38 12.36 7.01
CA PRO A 32 -3.66 12.25 6.30
C PRO A 32 -3.43 12.05 4.79
N PRO A 33 -4.48 11.60 4.06
CA PRO A 33 -4.32 11.28 2.63
C PRO A 33 -3.68 12.39 1.79
N LYS A 34 -3.99 13.65 2.10
CA LYS A 34 -3.41 14.77 1.35
C LYS A 34 -1.91 14.87 1.53
N GLU A 35 -1.41 14.64 2.73
CA GLU A 35 0.02 14.64 2.99
C GLU A 35 0.69 13.43 2.38
N LEU A 36 0.02 12.29 2.44
CA LEU A 36 0.56 11.04 1.90
C LEU A 36 0.77 11.16 0.39
N CYS A 37 -0.16 11.75 -0.32
CA CYS A 37 -0.01 11.89 -1.77
C CYS A 37 1.16 12.79 -2.12
N ILE A 38 1.45 13.81 -1.32
CA ILE A 38 2.62 14.67 -1.52
C ILE A 38 3.90 13.87 -1.28
N LYS A 39 3.94 13.11 -0.20
CA LYS A 39 5.12 12.30 0.14
C LYS A 39 5.44 11.27 -0.94
N LEU A 40 4.41 10.70 -1.56
CA LEU A 40 4.59 9.69 -2.59
C LEU A 40 4.69 10.28 -4.00
N GLY A 41 4.36 11.55 -4.16
CA GLY A 41 4.38 12.19 -5.47
C GLY A 41 3.32 11.68 -6.42
N ILE A 42 2.17 11.27 -5.89
CA ILE A 42 1.05 10.76 -6.69
C ILE A 42 -0.25 11.43 -6.23
N SER A 43 -1.30 11.27 -7.02
CA SER A 43 -2.59 11.86 -6.69
C SER A 43 -3.23 11.15 -5.51
N GLU A 44 -4.14 11.84 -4.83
CA GLU A 44 -4.88 11.27 -3.71
C GLU A 44 -5.67 10.03 -4.13
N ARG A 45 -6.26 10.07 -5.32
CA ARG A 45 -6.98 8.93 -5.86
C ARG A 45 -6.06 7.73 -6.05
N THR A 46 -4.84 7.97 -6.53
CA THR A 46 -3.86 6.92 -6.72
C THR A 46 -3.43 6.32 -5.38
N VAL A 47 -3.32 7.16 -4.34
CA VAL A 47 -3.05 6.67 -2.98
C VAL A 47 -4.12 5.67 -2.55
N TYR A 48 -5.39 6.02 -2.74
CA TYR A 48 -6.48 5.12 -2.36
C TYR A 48 -6.43 3.81 -3.16
N ASN A 49 -6.05 3.89 -4.43
CA ASN A 49 -5.91 2.70 -5.26
C ASN A 49 -4.81 1.77 -4.72
N TYR A 50 -3.67 2.33 -4.32
CA TYR A 50 -2.58 1.54 -3.71
C TYR A 50 -3.01 0.92 -2.39
N ILE A 51 -3.68 1.69 -1.54
CA ILE A 51 -4.15 1.18 -0.25
C ILE A 51 -5.16 0.06 -0.46
N SER A 52 -6.11 0.24 -1.39
CA SER A 52 -7.08 -0.80 -1.72
C SER A 52 -6.39 -2.06 -2.23
N PHE A 53 -5.39 -1.91 -3.08
CA PHE A 53 -4.63 -3.03 -3.61
C PHE A 53 -3.96 -3.80 -2.48
N MET A 54 -3.28 -3.08 -1.58
CA MET A 54 -2.60 -3.72 -0.46
C MET A 54 -3.57 -4.44 0.46
N LYS A 55 -4.73 -3.85 0.73
CA LYS A 55 -5.74 -4.47 1.59
C LYS A 55 -6.34 -5.71 0.96
N ASN A 56 -6.67 -5.64 -0.32
CA ASN A 56 -7.41 -6.70 -0.99
C ASN A 56 -6.51 -7.79 -1.55
N GLU A 57 -5.37 -7.43 -2.10
CA GLU A 57 -4.49 -8.38 -2.77
C GLU A 57 -3.37 -8.90 -1.88
N LEU A 58 -2.87 -8.06 -0.97
CA LEU A 58 -1.80 -8.44 -0.07
C LEU A 58 -2.30 -8.75 1.33
N ASN A 59 -3.61 -8.67 1.53
CA ASN A 59 -4.25 -8.90 2.83
C ASN A 59 -3.65 -8.04 3.94
N ALA A 60 -3.20 -6.85 3.60
CA ALA A 60 -2.61 -5.94 4.58
C ALA A 60 -3.71 -5.33 5.45
N PRO A 61 -3.64 -5.47 6.77
CA PRO A 61 -4.67 -4.94 7.68
C PRO A 61 -4.47 -3.44 7.93
N ILE A 62 -4.69 -2.64 6.89
CA ILE A 62 -4.51 -1.19 6.96
C ILE A 62 -5.77 -0.52 7.46
N LYS A 63 -5.60 0.44 8.37
CA LYS A 63 -6.69 1.29 8.82
C LYS A 63 -6.18 2.72 8.96
N TYR A 64 -7.08 3.68 8.92
CA TYR A 64 -6.75 5.07 9.21
C TYR A 64 -7.11 5.38 10.64
N SER A 65 -6.14 5.88 11.40
CA SER A 65 -6.35 6.27 12.80
C SER A 65 -6.55 7.79 12.85
N SER A 66 -7.79 8.22 13.14
CA SER A 66 -8.07 9.65 13.27
C SER A 66 -7.38 10.24 14.50
N ASP A 67 -7.18 9.44 15.55
CA ASP A 67 -6.48 9.89 16.75
C ASP A 67 -5.02 10.24 16.46
N LYS A 68 -4.37 9.43 15.65
CA LYS A 68 -2.96 9.62 15.30
C LYS A 68 -2.79 10.41 14.01
N GLY A 69 -3.86 10.57 13.24
CA GLY A 69 -3.83 11.28 11.96
C GLY A 69 -2.97 10.60 10.92
N THR A 70 -2.95 9.29 10.91
CA THR A 70 -2.11 8.52 10.00
C THR A 70 -2.73 7.15 9.73
N TYR A 71 -2.33 6.56 8.60
CA TYR A 71 -2.62 5.15 8.36
C TYR A 71 -1.71 4.28 9.20
N CYS A 72 -2.21 3.15 9.65
CA CYS A 72 -1.43 2.20 10.42
C CYS A 72 -1.92 0.79 10.16
N TYR A 73 -1.13 -0.19 10.53
CA TYR A 73 -1.55 -1.57 10.46
C TYR A 73 -2.28 -1.97 11.72
N HIS A 74 -3.31 -2.78 11.54
CA HIS A 74 -4.10 -3.31 12.63
C HIS A 74 -3.47 -4.65 13.05
N GLY A 75 -2.55 -4.61 14.01
CA GLY A 75 -1.77 -5.76 14.42
C GLY A 75 -0.45 -5.83 13.67
N ASN A 76 0.18 -6.99 13.67
CA ASN A 76 1.45 -7.20 12.99
C ASN A 76 1.22 -7.49 11.51
N CYS A 77 1.95 -6.79 10.67
CA CYS A 77 1.90 -7.02 9.24
C CYS A 77 3.31 -6.96 8.67
N GLU A 78 3.73 -8.04 8.04
CA GLU A 78 4.99 -8.09 7.32
C GLU A 78 4.72 -8.44 5.88
N LEU A 79 5.19 -7.59 4.99
CA LEU A 79 5.11 -7.83 3.55
C LEU A 79 6.50 -8.26 3.09
N ARG A 80 6.57 -9.46 2.51
CA ARG A 80 7.85 -10.05 2.08
C ARG A 80 8.05 -9.79 0.60
N PHE A 81 8.62 -8.65 0.30
CA PHE A 81 8.84 -8.27 -1.10
C PHE A 81 9.92 -9.12 -1.76
N ASP A 82 10.94 -9.48 -1.01
CA ASP A 82 12.03 -10.28 -1.54
C ASP A 82 11.57 -11.68 -1.90
N GLY A 83 10.77 -12.30 -1.04
CA GLY A 83 10.21 -13.60 -1.31
C GLY A 83 9.29 -13.60 -2.52
N ALA A 84 8.49 -12.55 -2.67
CA ALA A 84 7.60 -12.40 -3.81
C ALA A 84 8.39 -12.27 -5.11
N ILE A 85 9.51 -11.55 -5.08
CA ILE A 85 10.36 -11.39 -6.25
C ILE A 85 11.00 -12.71 -6.64
N ASP A 86 11.47 -13.48 -5.66
CA ASP A 86 12.08 -14.77 -5.91
C ASP A 86 11.10 -15.76 -6.52
N GLU A 87 9.86 -15.72 -6.09
CA GLU A 87 8.83 -16.60 -6.62
C GLU A 87 8.44 -16.27 -8.06
N ILE A 88 8.57 -15.02 -8.45
CA ILE A 88 8.26 -14.60 -9.81
C ILE A 88 9.36 -15.01 -10.76
N VAL A 89 10.58 -15.01 -10.31
CA VAL A 89 11.74 -15.42 -11.10
C VAL A 89 11.85 -16.92 -11.17
#